data_f4521417d3688e9816de09383be6f9ab
#
_entry.id   f4521417d3688e9816de09383be6f9ab
#
_cell.length_a   1.000
_cell.length_b   1.000
_cell.length_c   1.000
_cell.angle_alpha   90.00
_cell.angle_beta   90.00
_cell.angle_gamma   90.00
#
_symmetry.space_group_name_H-M   'P 1'
#
loop_
_entity.id
_entity.type
_entity.pdbx_description
1 polymer ?
#
loop_
_entity_poly.entity_id
_entity_poly.type
_entity_poly.pdbx_seq_one_letter_code
_entity_poly.pdbx_strand_id
1 'polypeptide(L)'
;MSYQSIIQGVIYSLLSKDELGDFYHNDGYHYDKKTFKCFTFSQLFGKYKIENKHLIFDDDFYFYISSLDEKFLKHIYKTILLNNSLLINKQQVKIKNISILNLQPFIGTKKICIETLSPMLIYSTKDNYSTYYRPSDKESLNFIINNIQDKCLAYHYPIKELVFKIDY
;
A
#
# COMPACT_ATOMS: atom_id res chain seq x y z
N MET A 1 -13.87 5.85 -11.73
CA MET A 1 -13.31 5.31 -10.45
C MET A 1 -11.92 4.80 -10.77
N SER A 2 -10.92 5.11 -9.94
CA SER A 2 -9.55 4.61 -10.15
C SER A 2 -9.50 3.11 -9.82
N TYR A 3 -8.75 2.32 -10.58
CA TYR A 3 -8.57 0.89 -10.27
C TYR A 3 -7.93 0.67 -8.89
N GLN A 4 -7.11 1.62 -8.41
CA GLN A 4 -6.54 1.55 -7.07
C GLN A 4 -7.62 1.52 -5.99
N SER A 5 -8.67 2.33 -6.13
CA SER A 5 -9.80 2.31 -5.19
C SER A 5 -10.57 0.98 -5.23
N ILE A 6 -10.62 0.33 -6.40
CA ILE A 6 -11.23 -0.99 -6.55
C ILE A 6 -10.39 -2.03 -5.80
N ILE A 7 -9.06 -2.06 -6.01
CA ILE A 7 -8.16 -2.99 -5.32
C ILE A 7 -8.14 -2.75 -3.81
N GLN A 8 -8.13 -1.49 -3.39
CA GLN A 8 -8.26 -1.15 -1.97
C GLN A 8 -9.56 -1.72 -1.38
N GLY A 9 -10.68 -1.58 -2.08
CA GLY A 9 -11.96 -2.17 -1.69
C GLY A 9 -11.91 -3.70 -1.60
N VAL A 10 -11.21 -4.36 -2.52
CA VAL A 10 -10.98 -5.81 -2.46
C VAL A 10 -10.19 -6.19 -1.21
N ILE A 11 -9.10 -5.47 -0.90
CA ILE A 11 -8.30 -5.73 0.31
C ILE A 11 -9.17 -5.56 1.56
N TYR A 12 -9.97 -4.51 1.64
CA TYR A 12 -10.90 -4.33 2.76
C TYR A 12 -11.97 -5.43 2.84
N SER A 13 -12.44 -5.95 1.70
CA SER A 13 -13.42 -7.06 1.70
C SER A 13 -12.84 -8.38 2.20
N LEU A 14 -11.52 -8.53 2.18
CA LEU A 14 -10.80 -9.68 2.74
C LEU A 14 -10.61 -9.59 4.26
N LEU A 15 -10.81 -8.43 4.84
CA LEU A 15 -10.83 -8.26 6.28
C LEU A 15 -12.19 -8.75 6.79
N SER A 16 -12.18 -9.70 7.71
CA SER A 16 -13.40 -10.19 8.35
C SER A 16 -14.07 -9.08 9.17
N LYS A 17 -15.36 -9.24 9.44
CA LYS A 17 -16.12 -8.38 10.35
C LYS A 17 -15.88 -8.74 11.82
N ASP A 18 -14.67 -9.04 12.18
CA ASP A 18 -14.22 -9.24 13.56
C ASP A 18 -13.51 -7.96 14.05
N GLU A 19 -13.17 -7.92 15.34
CA GLU A 19 -12.49 -6.77 15.95
C GLU A 19 -11.21 -6.36 15.20
N LEU A 20 -10.48 -7.34 14.66
CA LEU A 20 -9.24 -7.08 13.92
C LEU A 20 -9.54 -6.44 12.57
N GLY A 21 -10.55 -6.93 11.87
CA GLY A 21 -11.00 -6.36 10.61
C GLY A 21 -11.55 -4.95 10.78
N ASP A 22 -12.34 -4.72 11.82
CA ASP A 22 -12.88 -3.41 12.15
C ASP A 22 -11.77 -2.40 12.47
N PHE A 23 -10.75 -2.81 13.23
CA PHE A 23 -9.58 -1.98 13.49
C PHE A 23 -8.89 -1.53 12.20
N TYR A 24 -8.56 -2.45 11.28
CA TYR A 24 -7.88 -2.10 10.04
C TYR A 24 -8.76 -1.28 9.09
N HIS A 25 -10.06 -1.51 9.10
CA HIS A 25 -10.99 -0.79 8.23
C HIS A 25 -11.28 0.61 8.77
N ASN A 26 -11.63 0.73 10.02
CA ASN A 26 -12.18 1.94 10.62
C ASN A 26 -11.12 2.76 11.36
N ASP A 27 -10.41 2.15 12.29
CA ASP A 27 -9.49 2.84 13.20
C ASP A 27 -8.11 3.04 12.57
N GLY A 28 -7.30 1.98 12.50
CA GLY A 28 -5.91 2.06 12.09
C GLY A 28 -5.01 2.66 13.20
N TYR A 29 -3.84 3.09 12.82
CA TYR A 29 -2.84 3.64 13.74
C TYR A 29 -2.87 5.15 13.73
N HIS A 30 -2.81 5.77 14.90
CA HIS A 30 -2.93 7.22 15.05
C HIS A 30 -1.62 7.86 15.49
N TYR A 31 -1.32 9.00 14.90
CA TYR A 31 -0.29 9.91 15.40
C TYR A 31 -0.74 11.34 15.11
N ASP A 32 -0.80 12.17 16.16
CA ASP A 32 -1.38 13.51 16.11
C ASP A 32 -2.79 13.47 15.49
N LYS A 33 -3.05 14.26 14.48
CA LYS A 33 -4.34 14.30 13.75
C LYS A 33 -4.41 13.33 12.57
N LYS A 34 -3.40 12.50 12.37
CA LYS A 34 -3.30 11.59 11.22
C LYS A 34 -3.66 10.17 11.60
N THR A 35 -4.35 9.50 10.70
CA THR A 35 -4.62 8.07 10.79
C THR A 35 -3.89 7.34 9.67
N PHE A 36 -3.15 6.30 10.04
CA PHE A 36 -2.40 5.49 9.10
C PHE A 36 -2.99 4.09 9.03
N LYS A 37 -3.26 3.64 7.82
CA LYS A 37 -3.57 2.23 7.56
C LYS A 37 -2.26 1.48 7.37
N CYS A 38 -2.13 0.35 8.04
CA CYS A 38 -0.85 -0.35 8.14
C CYS A 38 -0.41 -1.09 6.87
N PHE A 39 -1.08 -0.93 5.75
CA PHE A 39 -0.77 -1.65 4.53
C PHE A 39 -0.57 -0.74 3.32
N THR A 40 0.14 -1.25 2.36
CA THR A 40 0.24 -0.69 1.01
C THR A 40 0.12 -1.81 -0.03
N PHE A 41 -0.15 -1.45 -1.26
CA PHE A 41 -0.20 -2.39 -2.38
C PHE A 41 0.38 -1.76 -3.64
N SER A 42 0.91 -2.60 -4.53
CA SER A 42 1.49 -2.19 -5.79
C SER A 42 0.43 -1.92 -6.86
N GLN A 43 0.87 -1.45 -8.02
CA GLN A 43 0.09 -1.52 -9.24
C GLN A 43 -0.20 -3.00 -9.62
N LEU A 44 -1.15 -3.18 -10.56
CA LEU A 44 -1.40 -4.49 -11.15
C LEU A 44 -0.35 -4.79 -12.22
N PHE A 45 0.25 -5.96 -12.15
CA PHE A 45 1.22 -6.47 -13.13
C PHE A 45 0.57 -7.56 -13.97
N GLY A 46 0.77 -7.49 -15.26
CA GLY A 46 0.22 -8.43 -16.24
C GLY A 46 0.11 -7.77 -17.61
N LYS A 47 -0.17 -8.56 -18.63
CA LYS A 47 -0.40 -8.05 -19.96
C LYS A 47 -1.83 -7.52 -20.08
N TYR A 48 -1.99 -6.24 -20.28
CA TYR A 48 -3.30 -5.61 -20.38
C TYR A 48 -3.40 -4.61 -21.52
N LYS A 49 -4.63 -4.28 -21.88
CA LYS A 49 -5.00 -3.17 -22.74
C LYS A 49 -6.03 -2.28 -22.05
N ILE A 50 -6.12 -1.05 -22.51
CA ILE A 50 -7.10 -0.09 -21.98
C ILE A 50 -8.16 0.12 -23.06
N GLU A 51 -9.39 -0.27 -22.77
CA GLU A 51 -10.53 -0.04 -23.66
C GLU A 51 -11.68 0.57 -22.85
N ASN A 52 -12.28 1.65 -23.34
CA ASN A 52 -13.41 2.33 -22.70
C ASN A 52 -13.18 2.63 -21.20
N LYS A 53 -11.98 3.06 -20.83
CA LYS A 53 -11.55 3.33 -19.45
C LYS A 53 -11.51 2.08 -18.55
N HIS A 54 -11.50 0.88 -19.11
CA HIS A 54 -11.33 -0.37 -18.40
C HIS A 54 -9.95 -0.96 -18.67
N LEU A 55 -9.35 -1.55 -17.64
CA LEU A 55 -8.17 -2.42 -17.77
C LEU A 55 -8.68 -3.82 -18.12
N ILE A 56 -8.29 -4.32 -19.28
CA ILE A 56 -8.64 -5.66 -19.76
C ILE A 56 -7.35 -6.46 -19.80
N PHE A 57 -7.28 -7.50 -18.96
CA PHE A 57 -6.16 -8.41 -18.93
C PHE A 57 -6.44 -9.57 -19.89
N ASP A 58 -5.48 -9.86 -20.75
CA ASP A 58 -5.57 -10.98 -21.72
C ASP A 58 -5.30 -12.33 -21.01
N ASP A 59 -4.60 -12.30 -19.87
CA ASP A 59 -4.19 -13.45 -19.08
C ASP A 59 -4.19 -13.09 -17.59
N ASP A 60 -3.44 -13.79 -16.78
CA ASP A 60 -3.32 -13.55 -15.36
C ASP A 60 -2.69 -12.20 -15.05
N PHE A 61 -3.08 -11.65 -13.91
CA PHE A 61 -2.42 -10.51 -13.31
C PHE A 61 -2.09 -10.79 -11.85
N TYR A 62 -1.16 -10.04 -11.31
CA TYR A 62 -0.80 -10.11 -9.90
C TYR A 62 -0.50 -8.73 -9.32
N PHE A 63 -0.47 -8.65 -8.04
CA PHE A 63 -0.04 -7.45 -7.30
C PHE A 63 0.53 -7.87 -5.94
N TYR A 64 1.28 -6.97 -5.34
CA TYR A 64 1.86 -7.16 -4.03
C TYR A 64 1.07 -6.42 -2.97
N ILE A 65 0.95 -7.02 -1.80
CA ILE A 65 0.46 -6.36 -0.58
C ILE A 65 1.59 -6.42 0.44
N SER A 66 1.85 -5.31 1.10
CA SER A 66 2.84 -5.21 2.15
C SER A 66 2.26 -4.52 3.38
N SER A 67 2.67 -4.97 4.55
CA SER A 67 2.29 -4.38 5.83
C SER A 67 3.43 -4.49 6.83
N LEU A 68 3.52 -3.54 7.74
CA LEU A 68 4.38 -3.63 8.93
C LEU A 68 3.74 -4.52 10.01
N ASP A 69 2.44 -4.77 9.92
CA ASP A 69 1.72 -5.63 10.84
C ASP A 69 1.56 -7.04 10.26
N GLU A 70 2.28 -7.99 10.84
CA GLU A 70 2.18 -9.39 10.44
C GLU A 70 0.77 -9.97 10.66
N LYS A 71 0.02 -9.49 11.66
CA LYS A 71 -1.34 -10.00 11.91
C LYS A 71 -2.25 -9.68 10.75
N PHE A 72 -2.13 -8.46 10.18
CA PHE A 72 -2.84 -8.06 8.97
C PHE A 72 -2.53 -9.03 7.81
N LEU A 73 -1.25 -9.27 7.53
CA LEU A 73 -0.86 -10.16 6.41
C LEU A 73 -1.33 -11.60 6.65
N LYS A 74 -1.21 -12.11 7.87
CA LYS A 74 -1.69 -13.45 8.23
C LYS A 74 -3.21 -13.57 8.07
N HIS A 75 -3.95 -12.51 8.43
CA HIS A 75 -5.40 -12.48 8.28
C HIS A 75 -5.80 -12.51 6.80
N ILE A 76 -5.23 -11.63 5.97
CA ILE A 76 -5.46 -11.61 4.52
C ILE A 76 -5.11 -12.97 3.89
N TYR A 77 -3.96 -13.54 4.23
CA TYR A 77 -3.52 -14.84 3.72
C TYR A 77 -4.52 -15.95 4.07
N LYS A 78 -4.96 -16.03 5.32
CA LYS A 78 -5.98 -16.99 5.76
C LYS A 78 -7.28 -16.84 4.98
N THR A 79 -7.77 -15.60 4.86
CA THR A 79 -9.03 -15.33 4.15
C THR A 79 -8.95 -15.73 2.69
N ILE A 80 -7.81 -15.47 2.03
CA ILE A 80 -7.59 -15.89 0.63
C ILE A 80 -7.53 -17.40 0.50
N LEU A 81 -6.89 -18.11 1.43
CA LEU A 81 -6.85 -19.59 1.39
C LEU A 81 -8.23 -20.24 1.54
N LEU A 82 -9.14 -19.60 2.25
CA LEU A 82 -10.51 -20.07 2.42
C LEU A 82 -11.42 -19.72 1.24
N ASN A 83 -11.03 -18.74 0.43
CA ASN A 83 -11.81 -18.24 -0.69
C ASN A 83 -11.04 -18.42 -1.99
N ASN A 84 -11.49 -19.33 -2.86
CA ASN A 84 -10.83 -19.58 -4.15
C ASN A 84 -11.02 -18.45 -5.19
N SER A 85 -11.74 -17.41 -4.85
CA SER A 85 -12.05 -16.29 -5.75
C SER A 85 -12.25 -14.98 -5.00
N LEU A 86 -12.05 -13.88 -5.72
CA LEU A 86 -12.31 -12.51 -5.28
C LEU A 86 -13.36 -11.87 -6.15
N LEU A 87 -14.15 -10.98 -5.58
CA LEU A 87 -15.06 -10.13 -6.32
C LEU A 87 -14.36 -8.79 -6.63
N ILE A 88 -13.96 -8.58 -7.87
CA ILE A 88 -13.31 -7.36 -8.32
C ILE A 88 -14.25 -6.63 -9.27
N ASN A 89 -14.72 -5.45 -8.88
CA ASN A 89 -15.64 -4.65 -9.67
C ASN A 89 -16.84 -5.46 -10.23
N LYS A 90 -17.50 -6.24 -9.36
CA LYS A 90 -18.62 -7.15 -9.66
C LYS A 90 -18.26 -8.37 -10.54
N GLN A 91 -17.01 -8.58 -10.86
CA GLN A 91 -16.52 -9.76 -11.57
C GLN A 91 -15.89 -10.75 -10.60
N GLN A 92 -16.26 -12.00 -10.69
CA GLN A 92 -15.61 -13.06 -9.92
C GLN A 92 -14.30 -13.47 -10.60
N VAL A 93 -13.19 -13.27 -9.89
CA VAL A 93 -11.84 -13.57 -10.35
C VAL A 93 -11.28 -14.72 -9.53
N LYS A 94 -10.87 -15.81 -10.20
CA LYS A 94 -10.27 -16.96 -9.53
C LYS A 94 -8.85 -16.65 -9.07
N ILE A 95 -8.52 -17.04 -7.85
CA ILE A 95 -7.17 -16.94 -7.32
C ILE A 95 -6.38 -18.16 -7.79
N LYS A 96 -5.30 -17.95 -8.54
CA LYS A 96 -4.41 -19.01 -8.99
C LYS A 96 -3.36 -19.37 -7.95
N ASN A 97 -2.76 -18.36 -7.37
CA ASN A 97 -1.67 -18.54 -6.42
C ASN A 97 -1.59 -17.37 -5.43
N ILE A 98 -1.11 -17.67 -4.24
CA ILE A 98 -0.70 -16.72 -3.23
C ILE A 98 0.63 -17.17 -2.63
N SER A 99 1.58 -16.28 -2.48
CA SER A 99 2.87 -16.56 -1.88
C SER A 99 3.28 -15.48 -0.89
N ILE A 100 3.97 -15.88 0.15
CA ILE A 100 4.57 -14.97 1.13
C ILE A 100 6.03 -14.77 0.72
N LEU A 101 6.41 -13.51 0.49
CA LEU A 101 7.78 -13.14 0.23
C LEU A 101 8.46 -12.81 1.56
N ASN A 102 9.40 -13.64 1.97
CA ASN A 102 10.25 -13.36 3.12
C ASN A 102 11.38 -12.42 2.69
N LEU A 103 11.22 -11.14 2.99
CA LEU A 103 12.30 -10.18 2.80
C LEU A 103 13.33 -10.36 3.90
N GLN A 104 14.60 -10.55 3.51
CA GLN A 104 15.69 -10.58 4.47
C GLN A 104 15.84 -9.19 5.11
N PRO A 105 15.96 -9.11 6.45
CA PRO A 105 16.18 -7.83 7.10
C PRO A 105 17.51 -7.22 6.69
N PHE A 106 17.55 -5.92 6.44
CA PHE A 106 18.76 -5.16 6.12
C PHE A 106 19.60 -4.93 7.38
N ILE A 107 20.23 -5.98 7.89
CA ILE A 107 21.03 -5.92 9.13
C ILE A 107 22.39 -5.29 8.81
N GLY A 108 22.74 -4.25 9.55
CA GLY A 108 24.04 -3.58 9.46
C GLY A 108 24.27 -2.73 8.22
N THR A 109 23.27 -2.56 7.36
CA THR A 109 23.37 -1.73 6.15
C THR A 109 23.12 -0.27 6.49
N LYS A 110 24.07 0.62 6.19
CA LYS A 110 23.95 2.07 6.40
C LYS A 110 23.19 2.76 5.27
N LYS A 111 23.17 2.19 4.08
CA LYS A 111 22.47 2.69 2.89
C LYS A 111 21.73 1.57 2.21
N ILE A 112 20.49 1.83 1.82
CA ILE A 112 19.69 0.95 0.96
C ILE A 112 19.20 1.76 -0.23
N CYS A 113 19.16 1.14 -1.41
CA CYS A 113 18.50 1.68 -2.57
C CYS A 113 17.11 1.04 -2.65
N ILE A 114 16.06 1.83 -2.77
CA ILE A 114 14.69 1.35 -2.95
C ILE A 114 14.13 1.91 -4.25
N GLU A 115 13.41 1.05 -4.97
CA GLU A 115 12.67 1.42 -6.16
C GLU A 115 11.18 1.32 -5.88
N THR A 116 10.40 2.29 -6.35
CA THR A 116 8.95 2.25 -6.17
C THR A 116 8.31 1.35 -7.22
N LEU A 117 7.49 0.38 -6.79
CA LEU A 117 6.76 -0.53 -7.68
C LEU A 117 5.52 0.13 -8.33
N SER A 118 5.21 1.35 -7.95
CA SER A 118 4.12 2.14 -8.51
C SER A 118 4.46 3.63 -8.41
N PRO A 119 3.86 4.48 -9.25
CA PRO A 119 4.07 5.91 -9.17
C PRO A 119 3.74 6.47 -7.79
N MET A 120 4.63 7.29 -7.25
CA MET A 120 4.43 7.97 -5.98
C MET A 120 3.88 9.37 -6.23
N LEU A 121 2.82 9.73 -5.51
CA LEU A 121 2.20 11.04 -5.59
C LEU A 121 2.49 11.81 -4.30
N ILE A 122 3.11 12.98 -4.45
CA ILE A 122 3.42 13.88 -3.33
C ILE A 122 2.58 15.13 -3.48
N TYR A 123 1.79 15.44 -2.47
CA TYR A 123 0.97 16.65 -2.48
C TYR A 123 0.72 17.17 -1.06
N SER A 124 0.38 18.45 -0.98
CA SER A 124 -0.18 19.07 0.23
C SER A 124 -1.55 19.65 -0.09
N THR A 125 -2.42 19.71 0.91
CA THR A 125 -3.74 20.35 0.77
C THR A 125 -3.82 21.51 1.74
N LYS A 126 -4.12 22.70 1.20
CA LYS A 126 -4.39 23.90 1.97
C LYS A 126 -5.65 24.56 1.41
N ASP A 127 -6.57 24.97 2.27
CA ASP A 127 -7.82 25.65 1.89
C ASP A 127 -8.59 24.95 0.76
N ASN A 128 -8.69 23.60 0.82
CA ASN A 128 -9.28 22.71 -0.18
C ASN A 128 -8.56 22.66 -1.54
N TYR A 129 -7.39 23.28 -1.68
CA TYR A 129 -6.56 23.19 -2.87
C TYR A 129 -5.40 22.23 -2.65
N SER A 130 -5.20 21.30 -3.59
CA SER A 130 -4.07 20.37 -3.57
C SER A 130 -2.96 20.87 -4.47
N THR A 131 -1.77 21.04 -3.90
CA THR A 131 -0.54 21.34 -4.62
C THR A 131 0.28 20.07 -4.76
N TYR A 132 0.63 19.72 -5.98
CA TYR A 132 1.42 18.53 -6.30
C TYR A 132 2.89 18.88 -6.49
N TYR A 133 3.77 18.04 -5.99
CA TYR A 133 5.21 18.25 -6.00
C TYR A 133 5.91 17.20 -6.86
N ARG A 134 6.92 17.65 -7.60
CA ARG A 134 7.82 16.76 -8.35
C ARG A 134 8.92 16.23 -7.43
N PRO A 135 9.54 15.09 -7.75
CA PRO A 135 10.67 14.57 -6.97
C PRO A 135 11.83 15.59 -6.81
N SER A 136 12.02 16.47 -7.80
CA SER A 136 13.04 17.54 -7.82
C SER A 136 12.73 18.73 -6.91
N ASP A 137 11.50 18.89 -6.46
CA ASP A 137 11.11 20.00 -5.63
C ASP A 137 11.67 19.79 -4.20
N LYS A 138 12.22 20.85 -3.60
CA LYS A 138 12.86 20.77 -2.28
C LYS A 138 11.92 20.26 -1.18
N GLU A 139 10.66 20.61 -1.29
CA GLU A 139 9.61 20.24 -0.36
C GLU A 139 9.29 18.74 -0.39
N SER A 140 9.46 18.08 -1.54
CA SER A 140 9.14 16.67 -1.73
C SER A 140 9.84 15.77 -0.74
N LEU A 141 11.15 15.99 -0.55
CA LEU A 141 11.95 15.20 0.37
C LEU A 141 11.46 15.35 1.81
N ASN A 142 11.13 16.58 2.23
CA ASN A 142 10.60 16.84 3.56
C ASN A 142 9.25 16.15 3.79
N PHE A 143 8.35 16.18 2.79
CA PHE A 143 7.08 15.46 2.89
C PHE A 143 7.26 13.95 3.05
N ILE A 144 8.20 13.36 2.31
CA ILE A 144 8.51 11.94 2.42
C ILE A 144 9.06 11.61 3.81
N ILE A 145 10.06 12.35 4.27
CA ILE A 145 10.70 12.15 5.58
C ILE A 145 9.66 12.28 6.69
N ASN A 146 8.90 13.37 6.71
CA ASN A 146 7.88 13.60 7.73
C ASN A 146 6.80 12.50 7.71
N ASN A 147 6.36 12.06 6.53
CA ASN A 147 5.37 10.99 6.43
C ASN A 147 5.90 9.65 6.99
N ILE A 148 7.17 9.34 6.74
CA ILE A 148 7.79 8.13 7.29
C ILE A 148 7.96 8.24 8.79
N GLN A 149 8.40 9.40 9.30
CA GLN A 149 8.54 9.65 10.73
C GLN A 149 7.21 9.51 11.46
N ASP A 150 6.16 10.15 10.95
CA ASP A 150 4.81 10.07 11.53
C ASP A 150 4.30 8.62 11.57
N LYS A 151 4.54 7.84 10.50
CA LYS A 151 4.19 6.43 10.46
C LYS A 151 4.97 5.62 11.50
N CYS A 152 6.28 5.84 11.60
CA CYS A 152 7.09 5.15 12.60
C CYS A 152 6.59 5.45 14.01
N LEU A 153 6.26 6.71 14.31
CA LEU A 153 5.70 7.10 15.60
C LEU A 153 4.33 6.44 15.84
N ALA A 154 3.45 6.45 14.84
CA ALA A 154 2.15 5.80 14.91
C ALA A 154 2.25 4.27 15.18
N TYR A 155 3.27 3.61 14.61
CA TYR A 155 3.50 2.17 14.77
C TYR A 155 4.44 1.82 15.92
N HIS A 156 4.86 2.80 16.72
CA HIS A 156 5.82 2.63 17.83
C HIS A 156 7.17 2.04 17.39
N TYR A 157 7.60 2.32 16.15
CA TYR A 157 8.93 1.94 15.69
C TYR A 157 9.96 2.99 16.12
N PRO A 158 11.11 2.56 16.67
CA PRO A 158 12.17 3.48 17.04
C PRO A 158 12.76 4.13 15.78
N ILE A 159 12.75 5.46 15.75
CA ILE A 159 13.41 6.23 14.70
C ILE A 159 14.72 6.74 15.28
N LYS A 160 15.82 6.54 14.52
CA LYS A 160 17.06 7.25 14.77
C LYS A 160 17.11 8.45 13.82
N GLU A 161 17.97 8.46 12.86
CA GLU A 161 18.06 9.50 11.86
C GLU A 161 17.70 8.90 10.48
N LEU A 162 16.88 9.61 9.72
CA LEU A 162 16.52 9.24 8.36
C LEU A 162 17.14 10.25 7.40
N VAL A 163 18.03 9.79 6.56
CA VAL A 163 18.62 10.57 5.47
C VAL A 163 18.18 9.95 4.15
N PHE A 164 17.52 10.72 3.33
CA PHE A 164 17.06 10.31 2.01
C PHE A 164 17.77 11.08 0.91
N LYS A 165 18.04 10.39 -0.19
CA LYS A 165 18.39 10.97 -1.47
C LYS A 165 17.44 10.39 -2.51
N ILE A 166 16.88 11.23 -3.35
CA ILE A 166 16.03 10.81 -4.47
C ILE A 166 16.89 10.93 -5.73
N ASP A 167 17.06 9.81 -6.42
CA ASP A 167 17.64 9.76 -7.76
C ASP A 167 16.45 9.50 -8.72
N TYR A 168 16.29 10.31 -9.78
CA TYR A 168 15.18 10.31 -10.73
C TYR A 168 15.67 10.47 -12.17
#